data_11c303a811d35d8c13e9ffb6a022ec78
#
_entry.id   11c303a811d35d8c13e9ffb6a022ec78
#
_cell.length_a   1.000
_cell.length_b   1.000
_cell.length_c   1.000
_cell.angle_alpha   90.00
_cell.angle_beta   90.00
_cell.angle_gamma   90.00
#
_symmetry.space_group_name_H-M   'P 1'
#
loop_
_entity.id
_entity.type
_entity.pdbx_description
1 polymer ?
#
loop_
_entity_poly.entity_id
_entity_poly.type
_entity_poly.pdbx_seq_one_letter_code
_entity_poly.pdbx_strand_id
1 'polypeptide(L)'
;MGVSSGHSGSVSIEQLVAAPAEKVAAYVSDFRNAKEWMVGVESVEPLGEDSYRLTLESPIGKIAPGVRMVEHGPESISWVYTSSIEGGGRVEVSPDDGGGCLVSYTGEFHLKRKLFDRAARLVGAERFARTNGERSLSRLKYLMEARHY
;
A
#
# COMPACT_ATOMS: atom_id res chain seq x y z
N MET A 1 23.78 9.45 10.76
CA MET A 1 23.50 9.19 10.78
C MET A 1 22.77 8.44 10.85
N GLY A 2 22.30 8.15 10.72
CA GLY A 2 21.48 7.57 10.73
C GLY A 2 21.19 6.53 10.96
N VAL A 3 20.69 6.11 11.22
CA VAL A 3 20.50 5.26 11.58
C VAL A 3 19.64 4.50 11.40
N SER A 4 19.43 4.09 10.55
CA SER A 4 18.51 3.32 10.26
C SER A 4 18.43 2.27 11.06
N SER A 5 17.49 1.72 11.23
CA SER A 5 17.32 0.57 12.00
C SER A 5 16.25 -0.26 11.43
N GLY A 6 16.00 -1.40 11.93
CA GLY A 6 15.00 -2.29 11.44
C GLY A 6 13.57 -1.84 11.63
N HIS A 7 13.35 -0.68 12.25
CA HIS A 7 11.99 -0.22 12.53
C HIS A 7 11.49 0.84 11.53
N SER A 8 12.28 1.16 10.52
CA SER A 8 11.82 2.07 9.47
C SER A 8 12.28 1.57 8.12
N GLY A 9 11.60 2.01 7.08
CA GLY A 9 11.98 1.61 5.74
C GLY A 9 11.16 2.30 4.70
N SER A 10 11.55 2.09 3.44
CA SER A 10 10.82 2.60 2.29
C SER A 10 10.91 1.57 1.17
N VAL A 11 9.89 1.55 0.32
CA VAL A 11 9.86 0.67 -0.84
C VAL A 11 9.37 1.46 -2.03
N SER A 12 9.82 1.05 -3.21
CA SER A 12 9.37 1.61 -4.46
C SER A 12 9.30 0.45 -5.45
N ILE A 13 8.12 0.17 -5.99
CA ILE A 13 7.88 -1.00 -6.81
C ILE A 13 7.01 -0.61 -7.98
N GLU A 14 7.25 -1.22 -9.15
CA GLU A 14 6.47 -0.97 -10.35
C GLU A 14 5.97 -2.27 -10.92
N GLN A 15 4.83 -2.22 -11.59
CA GLN A 15 4.22 -3.38 -12.22
C GLN A 15 3.47 -2.96 -13.47
N LEU A 16 3.78 -3.60 -14.59
CA LEU A 16 2.99 -3.40 -15.81
C LEU A 16 1.69 -4.20 -15.69
N VAL A 17 0.60 -3.59 -16.11
CA VAL A 17 -0.72 -4.22 -16.07
C VAL A 17 -1.36 -4.06 -17.44
N ALA A 18 -1.81 -5.17 -18.02
CA ALA A 18 -2.41 -5.18 -19.36
C ALA A 18 -3.90 -4.86 -19.25
N ALA A 19 -4.20 -3.66 -18.79
CA ALA A 19 -5.55 -3.12 -18.68
C ALA A 19 -5.45 -1.61 -18.82
N PRO A 20 -6.52 -0.95 -19.30
CA PRO A 20 -6.47 0.50 -19.49
C PRO A 20 -6.20 1.25 -18.20
N ALA A 21 -5.38 2.29 -18.29
CA ALA A 21 -4.97 3.06 -17.13
C ALA A 21 -6.17 3.62 -16.36
N GLU A 22 -7.18 4.12 -17.08
CA GLU A 22 -8.32 4.72 -16.40
C GLU A 22 -9.12 3.69 -15.61
N LYS A 23 -9.14 2.44 -16.05
CA LYS A 23 -9.86 1.41 -15.30
C LYS A 23 -9.09 1.02 -14.04
N VAL A 24 -7.78 0.89 -14.17
CA VAL A 24 -6.95 0.55 -13.02
C VAL A 24 -6.96 1.69 -12.01
N ALA A 25 -6.85 2.92 -12.49
CA ALA A 25 -6.85 4.09 -11.61
C ALA A 25 -8.18 4.20 -10.86
N ALA A 26 -9.30 3.96 -11.55
CA ALA A 26 -10.61 4.02 -10.90
C ALA A 26 -10.73 2.96 -9.80
N TYR A 27 -10.19 1.79 -10.06
CA TYR A 27 -10.26 0.71 -9.09
C TYR A 27 -9.41 1.01 -7.84
N VAL A 28 -8.15 1.44 -8.03
CA VAL A 28 -7.28 1.72 -6.88
C VAL A 28 -7.70 2.98 -6.13
N SER A 29 -8.38 3.91 -6.81
CA SER A 29 -8.83 5.14 -6.16
C SER A 29 -9.88 4.89 -5.09
N ASP A 30 -10.63 3.82 -5.20
CA ASP A 30 -11.58 3.45 -4.17
C ASP A 30 -10.83 2.63 -3.13
N PHE A 31 -10.44 3.29 -2.05
CA PHE A 31 -9.58 2.67 -1.04
C PHE A 31 -10.24 1.47 -0.36
N ARG A 32 -11.57 1.36 -0.45
CA ARG A 32 -12.26 0.18 0.08
C ARG A 32 -11.86 -1.09 -0.66
N ASN A 33 -11.36 -0.96 -1.89
CA ASN A 33 -10.87 -2.11 -2.64
C ASN A 33 -9.53 -2.61 -2.14
N ALA A 34 -8.89 -1.90 -1.23
CA ALA A 34 -7.56 -2.27 -0.77
C ALA A 34 -7.53 -3.68 -0.19
N LYS A 35 -8.61 -4.13 0.44
CA LYS A 35 -8.63 -5.49 0.98
C LYS A 35 -8.58 -6.55 -0.10
N GLU A 36 -8.90 -6.21 -1.33
CA GLU A 36 -8.88 -7.16 -2.43
C GLU A 36 -7.50 -7.32 -3.03
N TRP A 37 -6.70 -6.25 -3.04
CA TRP A 37 -5.42 -6.33 -3.73
C TRP A 37 -4.21 -6.10 -2.84
N MET A 38 -4.35 -5.40 -1.74
CA MET A 38 -3.22 -5.18 -0.83
C MET A 38 -3.05 -6.39 0.08
N VAL A 39 -1.96 -7.11 -0.13
CA VAL A 39 -1.67 -8.32 0.66
C VAL A 39 -1.47 -7.93 2.11
N GLY A 40 -2.11 -8.67 3.00
CA GLY A 40 -2.04 -8.40 4.44
C GLY A 40 -3.17 -7.54 4.96
N VAL A 41 -3.89 -6.84 4.09
CA VAL A 41 -5.04 -6.05 4.52
C VAL A 41 -6.24 -6.96 4.67
N GLU A 42 -6.71 -7.13 5.89
CA GLU A 42 -7.86 -8.00 6.16
C GLU A 42 -9.17 -7.25 6.07
N SER A 43 -9.17 -5.98 6.44
CA SER A 43 -10.38 -5.18 6.38
C SER A 43 -10.04 -3.71 6.23
N VAL A 44 -10.99 -2.97 5.66
CA VAL A 44 -10.92 -1.52 5.52
C VAL A 44 -12.24 -0.99 6.02
N GLU A 45 -12.20 -0.21 7.09
CA GLU A 45 -13.39 0.33 7.71
C GLU A 45 -13.44 1.84 7.56
N PRO A 46 -14.45 2.39 6.90
CA PRO A 46 -14.57 3.86 6.81
C PRO A 46 -14.79 4.46 8.18
N LEU A 47 -14.05 5.54 8.47
CA LEU A 47 -14.21 6.26 9.73
C LEU A 47 -14.83 7.64 9.52
N GLY A 48 -14.86 8.10 8.28
CA GLY A 48 -15.37 9.39 7.94
C GLY A 48 -14.89 9.72 6.53
N GLU A 49 -15.03 10.97 6.14
CA GLU A 49 -14.60 11.38 4.82
C GLU A 49 -13.09 11.22 4.73
N ASP A 50 -12.63 10.46 3.74
CA ASP A 50 -11.21 10.25 3.47
C ASP A 50 -10.44 9.60 4.61
N SER A 51 -11.13 9.00 5.58
CA SER A 51 -10.47 8.35 6.70
C SER A 51 -10.93 6.90 6.82
N TYR A 52 -10.00 6.04 7.11
CA TYR A 52 -10.26 4.59 7.20
C TYR A 52 -9.45 3.99 8.32
N ARG A 53 -9.90 2.83 8.80
CA ARG A 53 -9.10 1.99 9.67
C ARG A 53 -8.80 0.71 8.93
N LEU A 54 -7.53 0.36 8.85
CA LEU A 54 -7.11 -0.89 8.26
C LEU A 54 -6.86 -1.90 9.37
N THR A 55 -7.12 -3.18 9.07
CA THR A 55 -6.59 -4.26 9.88
C THR A 55 -5.56 -4.98 9.05
N LEU A 56 -4.33 -5.01 9.52
CA LEU A 56 -3.19 -5.56 8.79
C LEU A 56 -2.59 -6.74 9.52
N GLU A 57 -2.21 -7.76 8.75
CA GLU A 57 -1.34 -8.81 9.26
C GLU A 57 0.10 -8.35 9.10
N SER A 58 0.90 -8.58 10.12
CA SER A 58 2.31 -8.24 10.07
C SER A 58 3.10 -9.29 10.84
N PRO A 59 4.43 -9.31 10.70
CA PRO A 59 5.24 -10.25 11.48
C PRO A 59 5.15 -10.08 12.98
N ILE A 60 4.68 -8.93 13.44
CA ILE A 60 4.50 -8.70 14.86
C ILE A 60 3.05 -8.88 15.30
N GLY A 61 2.20 -9.44 14.41
CA GLY A 61 0.80 -9.67 14.70
C GLY A 61 -0.10 -8.70 13.97
N LYS A 62 -1.37 -8.69 14.34
CA LYS A 62 -2.33 -7.80 13.70
C LYS A 62 -2.18 -6.39 14.26
N ILE A 63 -2.21 -5.41 13.38
CA ILE A 63 -2.23 -4.01 13.77
C ILE A 63 -3.38 -3.33 13.03
N ALA A 64 -3.84 -2.23 13.58
CA ALA A 64 -5.03 -1.56 13.04
C ALA A 64 -4.80 -0.05 12.92
N PRO A 65 -3.92 0.37 12.00
CA PRO A 65 -3.64 1.80 11.87
C PRO A 65 -4.82 2.54 11.25
N GLY A 66 -4.98 3.78 11.65
CA GLY A 66 -5.84 4.70 10.94
C GLY A 66 -5.10 5.21 9.72
N VAL A 67 -5.87 5.59 8.70
CA VAL A 67 -5.33 6.09 7.44
C VAL A 67 -6.16 7.29 7.02
N ARG A 68 -5.50 8.32 6.52
CA ARG A 68 -6.18 9.47 5.94
C ARG A 68 -5.68 9.67 4.52
N MET A 69 -6.61 9.76 3.59
CA MET A 69 -6.25 10.01 2.20
C MET A 69 -5.86 11.49 2.07
N VAL A 70 -4.70 11.73 1.48
CA VAL A 70 -4.21 13.09 1.29
C VAL A 70 -4.18 13.51 -0.17
N GLU A 71 -4.31 12.55 -1.08
CA GLU A 71 -4.38 12.85 -2.49
C GLU A 71 -5.37 11.90 -3.15
N HIS A 72 -6.29 12.47 -3.93
CA HIS A 72 -7.31 11.71 -4.66
C HIS A 72 -7.33 12.25 -6.07
N GLY A 73 -6.33 11.93 -6.85
CA GLY A 73 -6.28 12.36 -8.24
C GLY A 73 -6.85 11.30 -9.16
N PRO A 74 -7.07 11.63 -10.43
CA PRO A 74 -7.54 10.64 -11.39
C PRO A 74 -6.51 9.56 -11.71
N GLU A 75 -5.25 9.80 -11.40
CA GLU A 75 -4.17 8.89 -11.73
C GLU A 75 -3.36 8.45 -10.54
N SER A 76 -3.65 9.01 -9.37
CA SER A 76 -2.87 8.67 -8.20
C SER A 76 -3.67 8.87 -6.92
N ILE A 77 -3.32 8.08 -5.92
CA ILE A 77 -3.80 8.28 -4.57
C ILE A 77 -2.61 8.25 -3.65
N SER A 78 -2.72 8.97 -2.54
CA SER A 78 -1.73 8.83 -1.48
C SER A 78 -2.42 8.97 -0.13
N TRP A 79 -1.80 8.38 0.87
CA TRP A 79 -2.35 8.37 2.20
C TRP A 79 -1.26 8.46 3.23
N VAL A 80 -1.64 8.88 4.44
CA VAL A 80 -0.75 8.87 5.59
C VAL A 80 -1.39 8.05 6.69
N TYR A 81 -0.57 7.41 7.49
CA TYR A 81 -1.04 6.70 8.66
C TYR A 81 -1.27 7.71 9.78
N THR A 82 -2.35 7.55 10.51
CA THR A 82 -2.69 8.47 11.59
C THR A 82 -2.52 7.86 12.96
N SER A 83 -2.25 6.55 13.02
CA SER A 83 -2.00 5.87 14.30
C SER A 83 -1.21 4.61 14.03
N SER A 84 -0.53 4.11 15.05
CA SER A 84 0.21 2.86 15.08
C SER A 84 1.51 2.87 14.29
N ILE A 85 1.50 3.42 13.10
CA ILE A 85 2.66 3.51 12.22
C ILE A 85 2.76 4.95 11.76
N GLU A 86 3.97 5.44 11.53
CA GLU A 86 4.18 6.73 10.89
C GLU A 86 4.58 6.46 9.44
N GLY A 87 4.22 7.41 8.56
CA GLY A 87 4.54 7.27 7.15
C GLY A 87 3.28 7.23 6.31
N GLY A 88 3.39 6.67 5.15
CA GLY A 88 2.26 6.59 4.24
C GLY A 88 2.62 5.86 2.97
N GLY A 89 1.73 5.94 2.00
CA GLY A 89 1.93 5.29 0.72
C GLY A 89 1.34 6.10 -0.41
N ARG A 90 1.75 5.75 -1.61
CA ARG A 90 1.27 6.40 -2.82
C ARG A 90 1.21 5.39 -3.94
N VAL A 91 0.12 5.40 -4.68
CA VAL A 91 -0.03 4.56 -5.87
C VAL A 91 -0.30 5.49 -7.04
N GLU A 92 0.44 5.29 -8.12
CA GLU A 92 0.33 6.10 -9.32
C GLU A 92 0.13 5.19 -10.50
N VAL A 93 -0.80 5.54 -11.39
CA VAL A 93 -1.10 4.74 -12.57
C VAL A 93 -0.86 5.62 -13.79
N SER A 94 0.03 5.16 -14.68
CA SER A 94 0.32 5.91 -15.91
C SER A 94 0.13 5.02 -17.13
N PRO A 95 -0.40 5.59 -18.22
CA PRO A 95 -0.61 4.79 -19.44
C PRO A 95 0.71 4.31 -20.00
N ASP A 96 0.65 3.14 -20.62
CA ASP A 96 1.78 2.54 -21.30
C ASP A 96 1.51 2.52 -22.80
N ASP A 97 2.57 2.52 -23.60
CA ASP A 97 2.43 2.59 -25.05
C ASP A 97 1.64 1.44 -25.66
N GLY A 98 1.62 0.30 -24.99
CA GLY A 98 0.92 -0.87 -25.50
C GLY A 98 -0.55 -0.96 -25.16
N GLY A 99 -1.14 0.11 -24.61
CA GLY A 99 -2.56 0.11 -24.22
C GLY A 99 -2.82 -0.32 -22.81
N GLY A 100 -1.80 -0.76 -22.09
CA GLY A 100 -1.90 -1.05 -20.68
C GLY A 100 -1.47 0.12 -19.84
N CYS A 101 -0.96 -0.18 -18.66
CA CYS A 101 -0.50 0.89 -17.77
C CYS A 101 0.65 0.39 -16.89
N LEU A 102 1.35 1.36 -16.30
CA LEU A 102 2.37 1.09 -15.31
C LEU A 102 1.82 1.56 -13.97
N VAL A 103 1.81 0.67 -12.99
CA VAL A 103 1.40 1.00 -11.64
C VAL A 103 2.64 1.10 -10.78
N SER A 104 2.81 2.23 -10.13
CA SER A 104 3.95 2.47 -9.23
C SER A 104 3.43 2.60 -7.81
N TYR A 105 4.06 1.89 -6.91
CA TYR A 105 3.75 1.98 -5.49
C TYR A 105 4.98 2.42 -4.75
N THR A 106 4.86 3.46 -3.93
CA THR A 106 5.91 3.86 -3.01
C THR A 106 5.31 3.89 -1.62
N GLY A 107 6.09 3.42 -0.65
CA GLY A 107 5.64 3.41 0.73
C GLY A 107 6.79 3.74 1.65
N GLU A 108 6.47 4.43 2.73
CA GLU A 108 7.40 4.73 3.79
C GLU A 108 6.76 4.36 5.10
N PHE A 109 7.54 3.83 6.00
CA PHE A 109 7.01 3.50 7.31
C PHE A 109 8.06 3.66 8.38
N HIS A 110 7.59 3.98 9.58
CA HIS A 110 8.42 4.09 10.75
C HIS A 110 7.57 3.63 11.92
N LEU A 111 8.01 2.57 12.58
CA LEU A 111 7.23 2.02 13.68
C LEU A 111 7.41 2.88 14.92
N LYS A 112 6.32 3.14 15.61
CA LYS A 112 6.36 3.90 16.84
C LYS A 112 7.07 3.09 17.92
N ARG A 113 7.57 3.79 18.92
CA ARG A 113 8.42 3.18 19.92
C ARG A 113 7.78 1.99 20.61
N LYS A 114 6.49 2.07 20.90
CA LYS A 114 5.79 0.95 21.50
C LYS A 114 5.85 -0.31 20.67
N LEU A 115 5.71 -0.14 19.36
CA LEU A 115 5.78 -1.26 18.45
C LEU A 115 7.22 -1.67 18.20
N PHE A 116 8.13 -0.73 18.33
CA PHE A 116 9.52 -1.02 18.09
C PHE A 116 10.07 -2.06 19.08
N ASP A 117 9.64 -2.02 20.32
CA ASP A 117 10.08 -3.00 21.30
C ASP A 117 9.74 -4.41 20.87
N ARG A 118 8.59 -4.59 20.20
CA ARG A 118 8.26 -5.87 19.60
C ARG A 118 8.99 -6.05 18.30
N ALA A 119 9.10 -4.99 17.55
CA ALA A 119 9.69 -5.02 16.23
C ALA A 119 11.20 -5.16 16.28
N ALA A 120 11.82 -5.04 17.45
CA ALA A 120 13.24 -5.31 17.58
C ALA A 120 13.58 -6.70 17.07
N ARG A 121 12.59 -7.58 17.01
CA ARG A 121 12.76 -8.90 16.46
C ARG A 121 12.44 -8.97 14.98
N LEU A 122 11.98 -7.86 14.41
CA LEU A 122 11.54 -7.84 13.02
C LEU A 122 12.73 -7.54 12.15
N VAL A 123 13.56 -8.53 11.97
CA VAL A 123 14.70 -8.39 11.08
C VAL A 123 14.16 -8.35 9.66
N GLY A 124 14.56 -7.33 8.91
CA GLY A 124 14.15 -7.24 7.52
C GLY A 124 12.77 -6.67 7.31
N ALA A 125 12.36 -5.70 8.15
CA ALA A 125 11.08 -5.03 7.97
C ALA A 125 10.91 -4.47 6.55
N GLU A 126 11.99 -3.91 5.99
CA GLU A 126 11.92 -3.38 4.64
C GLU A 126 11.72 -4.49 3.62
N ARG A 127 12.36 -5.63 3.83
CA ARG A 127 12.17 -6.77 2.95
C ARG A 127 10.73 -7.28 3.01
N PHE A 128 10.15 -7.32 4.21
CA PHE A 128 8.77 -7.74 4.36
C PHE A 128 7.84 -6.78 3.61
N ALA A 129 8.07 -5.48 3.76
CA ALA A 129 7.25 -4.47 3.09
C ALA A 129 7.39 -4.57 1.57
N ARG A 130 8.61 -4.83 1.07
CA ARG A 130 8.83 -4.99 -0.36
C ARG A 130 8.13 -6.23 -0.89
N THR A 131 8.24 -7.35 -0.19
CA THR A 131 7.60 -8.59 -0.60
C THR A 131 6.08 -8.40 -0.64
N ASN A 132 5.53 -7.77 0.38
CA ASN A 132 4.09 -7.50 0.40
C ASN A 132 3.68 -6.55 -0.71
N GLY A 133 4.49 -5.54 -0.99
CA GLY A 133 4.23 -4.62 -2.09
C GLY A 133 4.23 -5.32 -3.43
N GLU A 134 5.23 -6.16 -3.65
CA GLU A 134 5.33 -6.92 -4.90
C GLU A 134 4.15 -7.85 -5.08
N ARG A 135 3.76 -8.55 -4.02
CA ARG A 135 2.61 -9.43 -4.08
C ARG A 135 1.31 -8.66 -4.29
N SER A 136 1.22 -7.48 -3.69
CA SER A 136 0.03 -6.64 -3.86
C SER A 136 -0.13 -6.18 -5.29
N LEU A 137 0.94 -5.70 -5.90
CA LEU A 137 0.88 -5.26 -7.30
C LEU A 137 0.65 -6.44 -8.25
N SER A 138 1.21 -7.61 -7.94
CA SER A 138 0.93 -8.80 -8.74
C SER A 138 -0.54 -9.19 -8.66
N ARG A 139 -1.13 -9.08 -7.46
CA ARG A 139 -2.54 -9.38 -7.29
C ARG A 139 -3.40 -8.37 -8.04
N LEU A 140 -3.03 -7.09 -7.96
CA LEU A 140 -3.74 -6.05 -8.69
C LEU A 140 -3.71 -6.33 -10.19
N LYS A 141 -2.53 -6.66 -10.71
CA LYS A 141 -2.38 -7.03 -12.11
C LYS A 141 -3.34 -8.17 -12.48
N TYR A 142 -3.35 -9.20 -11.69
CA TYR A 142 -4.19 -10.37 -11.94
C TYR A 142 -5.66 -10.00 -11.96
N LEU A 143 -6.10 -9.25 -10.97
CA LEU A 143 -7.49 -8.84 -10.87
C LEU A 143 -7.92 -7.96 -12.03
N MET A 144 -7.08 -6.99 -12.39
CA MET A 144 -7.46 -6.04 -13.43
C MET A 144 -7.41 -6.67 -14.81
N GLU A 145 -6.44 -7.55 -15.06
CA GLU A 145 -6.38 -8.22 -16.36
C GLU A 145 -7.53 -9.19 -16.54
N ALA A 146 -7.94 -9.87 -15.47
CA ALA A 146 -9.08 -10.75 -15.53
C ALA A 146 -10.39 -9.99 -15.81
N ARG A 147 -10.51 -8.80 -15.23
CA ARG A 147 -11.73 -7.99 -15.41
C ARG A 147 -11.77 -7.23 -16.71
N HIS A 148 -10.64 -7.13 -17.38
CA HIS A 148 -10.57 -6.40 -18.63
C HIS A 148 -11.20 -7.17 -19.78
N TYR A 149 -11.30 -8.48 -19.68
CA TYR A 149 -11.87 -9.30 -20.74
C TYR A 149 -13.39 -9.27 -20.73
#